data_366fccc2c36e9ad177bac592224c62bf
#
_entry.id   366fccc2c36e9ad177bac592224c62bf
#
_cell.length_a   1.000
_cell.length_b   1.000
_cell.length_c   1.000
_cell.angle_alpha   90.00
_cell.angle_beta   90.00
_cell.angle_gamma   90.00
#
_symmetry.space_group_name_H-M   'P 1'
#
loop_
_entity.id
_entity.type
_entity.pdbx_description
1 polymer ?
#
loop_
_entity_poly.entity_id
_entity_poly.type
_entity_poly.pdbx_seq_one_letter_code
_entity_poly.pdbx_strand_id
1 'polypeptide(L)'
;MTPITTTAELETFCAKVRGQDFVAVDTEFMRETTYWPKLCLIQAATPDAEAVIDPLTEGLDLEPFLGLLRDASITKVFHAARQDVEIFNILNAMPVSLFDTQVAAMAAGYGEQIAYDALVRNMLKIELDKSSRFTDWARRPLT
;
A
#
# COMPACT_ATOMS: atom_id res chain seq x y z
N MET A 1 -2.69 -1.99 15.32
CA MET A 1 -2.36 -0.58 14.94
C MET A 1 -3.68 0.17 14.73
N THR A 2 -3.79 1.41 15.25
CA THR A 2 -4.98 2.25 15.03
C THR A 2 -4.89 2.92 13.67
N PRO A 3 -5.92 2.81 12.81
CA PRO A 3 -5.90 3.47 11.51
C PRO A 3 -5.84 5.00 11.65
N ILE A 4 -5.13 5.64 10.72
CA ILE A 4 -5.16 7.09 10.53
C ILE A 4 -6.52 7.47 9.95
N THR A 5 -7.21 8.36 10.63
CA THR A 5 -8.55 8.84 10.29
C THR A 5 -8.65 10.35 10.16
N THR A 6 -7.57 11.08 10.43
CA THR A 6 -7.53 12.54 10.29
C THR A 6 -6.41 12.99 9.35
N THR A 7 -6.64 14.08 8.64
CA THR A 7 -5.64 14.69 7.75
C THR A 7 -4.37 15.09 8.50
N ALA A 8 -4.48 15.59 9.73
CA ALA A 8 -3.31 15.97 10.54
C ALA A 8 -2.40 14.79 10.92
N GLU A 9 -3.00 13.63 11.26
CA GLU A 9 -2.23 12.39 11.49
C GLU A 9 -1.53 11.93 10.21
N LEU A 10 -2.25 12.01 9.07
CA LEU A 10 -1.69 11.65 7.77
C LEU A 10 -0.53 12.55 7.37
N GLU A 11 -0.65 13.86 7.55
CA GLU A 11 0.45 14.82 7.33
C GLU A 11 1.66 14.51 8.21
N THR A 12 1.42 14.17 9.48
CA THR A 12 2.48 13.78 10.41
C THR A 12 3.23 12.51 9.95
N PHE A 13 2.51 11.51 9.49
CA PHE A 13 3.10 10.30 8.91
C PHE A 13 3.88 10.63 7.63
N CYS A 14 3.27 11.36 6.71
CA CYS A 14 3.90 11.75 5.45
C CYS A 14 5.19 12.57 5.65
N ALA A 15 5.24 13.42 6.68
CA ALA A 15 6.43 14.17 7.03
C ALA A 15 7.61 13.25 7.44
N LYS A 16 7.33 12.15 8.14
CA LYS A 16 8.36 11.14 8.47
C LYS A 16 8.86 10.38 7.25
N VAL A 17 7.96 10.09 6.30
CA VAL A 17 8.30 9.37 5.06
C VAL A 17 9.18 10.20 4.14
N ARG A 18 9.00 11.53 4.07
CA ARG A 18 9.77 12.41 3.17
C ARG A 18 11.28 12.44 3.42
N GLY A 19 11.75 11.92 4.53
CA GLY A 19 13.19 11.79 4.82
C GLY A 19 13.76 10.40 4.51
N GLN A 20 12.98 9.50 3.94
CA GLN A 20 13.35 8.10 3.70
C GLN A 20 13.64 7.83 2.22
N ASP A 21 14.47 6.84 1.94
CA ASP A 21 14.81 6.43 0.57
C ASP A 21 13.63 5.73 -0.12
N PHE A 22 12.78 5.07 0.66
CA PHE A 22 11.61 4.34 0.13
C PHE A 22 10.44 4.29 1.11
N VAL A 23 9.28 4.02 0.58
CA VAL A 23 8.07 3.63 1.31
C VAL A 23 7.46 2.38 0.65
N ALA A 24 7.23 1.33 1.43
CA ALA A 24 6.44 0.17 1.01
C ALA A 24 4.96 0.53 1.10
N VAL A 25 4.20 0.18 0.08
CA VAL A 25 2.76 0.50 -0.01
C VAL A 25 1.99 -0.74 -0.45
N ASP A 26 0.86 -0.99 0.20
CA ASP A 26 -0.11 -2.00 -0.17
C ASP A 26 -1.52 -1.43 -0.03
N THR A 27 -2.50 -1.94 -0.79
CA THR A 27 -3.88 -1.50 -0.71
C THR A 27 -4.84 -2.66 -0.53
N GLU A 28 -5.90 -2.42 0.24
CA GLU A 28 -7.07 -3.30 0.26
C GLU A 28 -8.23 -2.59 -0.42
N PHE A 29 -8.90 -3.29 -1.31
CA PHE A 29 -10.00 -2.72 -2.10
C PHE A 29 -11.07 -3.77 -2.39
N MET A 30 -12.26 -3.30 -2.74
CA MET A 30 -13.37 -4.14 -3.19
C MET A 30 -13.67 -3.90 -4.68
N ARG A 31 -13.86 -5.01 -5.42
CA ARG A 31 -14.17 -4.99 -6.86
C ARG A 31 -15.19 -6.08 -7.24
N GLU A 32 -16.20 -6.29 -6.41
CA GLU A 32 -17.16 -7.38 -6.66
C GLU A 32 -18.33 -6.96 -7.55
N THR A 33 -18.83 -5.74 -7.37
CA THR A 33 -20.05 -5.24 -8.01
C THR A 33 -19.85 -3.96 -8.81
N THR A 34 -18.63 -3.43 -8.86
CA THR A 34 -18.30 -2.16 -9.52
C THR A 34 -17.24 -2.37 -10.60
N TYR A 35 -17.31 -1.56 -11.67
CA TYR A 35 -16.29 -1.55 -12.71
C TYR A 35 -14.93 -1.05 -12.13
N TRP A 36 -14.99 0.01 -11.34
CA TRP A 36 -13.82 0.56 -10.67
C TRP A 36 -13.64 -0.01 -9.27
N PRO A 37 -12.40 -0.33 -8.85
CA PRO A 37 -12.14 -0.77 -7.49
C PRO A 37 -12.46 0.34 -6.48
N LYS A 38 -13.07 -0.02 -5.37
CA LYS A 38 -13.29 0.86 -4.21
C LYS A 38 -12.13 0.68 -3.25
N LEU A 39 -11.27 1.68 -3.11
CA LEU A 39 -10.20 1.68 -2.14
C LEU A 39 -10.77 1.67 -0.72
N CYS A 40 -10.34 0.71 0.09
CA CYS A 40 -10.83 0.51 1.46
C CYS A 40 -9.77 0.72 2.53
N LEU A 41 -8.49 0.46 2.20
CA LEU A 41 -7.39 0.63 3.14
C LEU A 41 -6.10 0.90 2.36
N ILE A 42 -5.21 1.71 2.94
CA ILE A 42 -3.83 1.85 2.48
C ILE A 42 -2.92 1.45 3.64
N GLN A 43 -1.95 0.61 3.37
CA GLN A 43 -0.89 0.28 4.30
C GLN A 43 0.41 0.89 3.77
N ALA A 44 1.15 1.58 4.61
CA ALA A 44 2.39 2.21 4.23
C ALA A 44 3.44 2.04 5.32
N ALA A 45 4.68 1.68 4.94
CA ALA A 45 5.75 1.45 5.89
C ALA A 45 7.10 1.90 5.35
N THR A 46 7.91 2.45 6.24
CA THR A 46 9.35 2.68 6.09
C THR A 46 10.08 1.92 7.19
N PRO A 47 11.42 1.88 7.23
CA PRO A 47 12.14 1.27 8.35
C PRO A 47 11.77 1.86 9.73
N ASP A 48 11.38 3.14 9.78
CA ASP A 48 11.20 3.90 11.03
C ASP A 48 9.74 4.26 11.32
N ALA A 49 8.82 4.04 10.38
CA ALA A 49 7.42 4.42 10.54
C ALA A 49 6.50 3.49 9.75
N GLU A 50 5.35 3.21 10.32
CA GLU A 50 4.29 2.45 9.67
C GLU A 50 2.92 3.09 9.90
N ALA A 51 2.02 2.93 8.97
CA ALA A 51 0.66 3.43 9.06
C ALA A 51 -0.34 2.53 8.32
N VAL A 52 -1.53 2.47 8.89
CA VAL A 52 -2.74 2.01 8.22
C VAL A 52 -3.63 3.25 8.04
N ILE A 53 -4.03 3.56 6.82
CA ILE A 53 -4.82 4.76 6.49
C ILE A 53 -6.20 4.30 6.08
N ASP A 54 -7.25 4.90 6.65
CA ASP A 54 -8.64 4.58 6.33
C ASP A 54 -9.25 5.61 5.35
N PRO A 55 -9.17 5.37 4.02
CA PRO A 55 -9.67 6.30 3.03
C PRO A 55 -11.21 6.41 3.01
N LEU A 56 -11.92 5.56 3.74
CA LEU A 56 -13.38 5.63 3.86
C LEU A 56 -13.83 6.57 4.97
N THR A 57 -12.92 7.11 5.78
CA THR A 57 -13.24 8.07 6.81
C THR A 57 -13.71 9.39 6.21
N GLU A 58 -14.89 9.85 6.60
CA GLU A 58 -15.43 11.13 6.14
C GLU A 58 -14.54 12.30 6.58
N GLY A 59 -14.22 13.19 5.65
CA GLY A 59 -13.40 14.38 5.91
C GLY A 59 -11.88 14.14 5.90
N LEU A 60 -11.41 12.91 5.72
CA LEU A 60 -9.98 12.65 5.52
C LEU A 60 -9.56 13.11 4.12
N ASP A 61 -8.65 14.08 4.06
CA ASP A 61 -7.97 14.44 2.81
C ASP A 61 -6.76 13.53 2.59
N LEU A 62 -6.78 12.77 1.49
CA LEU A 62 -5.67 11.87 1.11
C LEU A 62 -4.51 12.59 0.40
N GLU A 63 -4.66 13.86 0.02
CA GLU A 63 -3.67 14.59 -0.79
C GLU A 63 -2.25 14.57 -0.21
N PRO A 64 -2.02 14.61 1.12
CA PRO A 64 -0.68 14.46 1.68
C PRO A 64 0.01 13.15 1.27
N PHE A 65 -0.73 12.02 1.23
CA PHE A 65 -0.21 10.72 0.81
C PHE A 65 -0.10 10.62 -0.71
N LEU A 66 -1.11 11.10 -1.44
CA LEU A 66 -1.08 11.12 -2.91
C LEU A 66 0.09 11.97 -3.43
N GLY A 67 0.46 13.03 -2.72
CA GLY A 67 1.66 13.82 -2.98
C GLY A 67 2.95 13.00 -2.82
N LEU A 68 3.05 12.10 -1.84
CA LEU A 68 4.19 11.18 -1.71
C LEU A 68 4.30 10.22 -2.90
N LEU A 69 3.17 9.74 -3.43
CA LEU A 69 3.18 8.86 -4.60
C LEU A 69 3.74 9.57 -5.84
N ARG A 70 3.50 10.87 -5.97
CA ARG A 70 4.00 11.72 -7.07
C ARG A 70 5.43 12.23 -6.85
N ASP A 71 6.01 12.05 -5.67
CA ASP A 71 7.36 12.52 -5.36
C ASP A 71 8.42 11.54 -5.92
N ALA A 72 9.18 11.99 -6.92
CA ALA A 72 10.21 11.17 -7.56
C ALA A 72 11.43 10.88 -6.68
N SER A 73 11.63 11.62 -5.61
CA SER A 73 12.77 11.44 -4.69
C SER A 73 12.64 10.24 -3.77
N ILE A 74 11.42 9.70 -3.61
CA ILE A 74 11.11 8.57 -2.74
C ILE A 74 10.72 7.37 -3.62
N THR A 75 11.35 6.22 -3.42
CA THR A 75 10.97 4.99 -4.12
C THR A 75 9.71 4.40 -3.50
N LYS A 76 8.67 4.15 -4.32
CA LYS A 76 7.46 3.43 -3.89
C LYS A 76 7.64 1.96 -4.17
N VAL A 77 7.67 1.15 -3.12
CA VAL A 77 7.86 -0.30 -3.18
C VAL A 77 6.50 -0.99 -3.06
N PHE A 78 6.17 -1.81 -4.04
CA PHE A 78 4.95 -2.62 -4.08
C PHE A 78 5.28 -4.09 -4.31
N HIS A 79 4.28 -4.95 -4.19
CA HIS A 79 4.33 -6.33 -4.66
C HIS A 79 3.14 -6.62 -5.57
N ALA A 80 3.40 -6.98 -6.84
CA ALA A 80 2.36 -7.16 -7.86
C ALA A 80 1.48 -5.91 -8.07
N ALA A 81 2.11 -4.76 -8.22
CA ALA A 81 1.58 -3.40 -8.13
C ALA A 81 0.44 -3.03 -9.10
N ARG A 82 0.10 -3.88 -10.07
CA ARG A 82 -0.80 -3.51 -11.18
C ARG A 82 -2.14 -2.93 -10.72
N GLN A 83 -2.77 -3.55 -9.72
CA GLN A 83 -4.09 -3.12 -9.23
C GLN A 83 -3.99 -1.87 -8.35
N ASP A 84 -2.94 -1.77 -7.53
CA ASP A 84 -2.69 -0.59 -6.70
C ASP A 84 -2.44 0.65 -7.58
N VAL A 85 -1.63 0.50 -8.62
CA VAL A 85 -1.36 1.55 -9.60
C VAL A 85 -2.63 1.99 -10.32
N GLU A 86 -3.53 1.06 -10.70
CA GLU A 86 -4.85 1.38 -11.28
C GLU A 86 -5.66 2.25 -10.31
N ILE A 87 -5.71 1.90 -9.03
CA ILE A 87 -6.44 2.64 -7.99
C ILE A 87 -5.87 4.07 -7.85
N PHE A 88 -4.56 4.19 -7.69
CA PHE A 88 -3.94 5.51 -7.53
C PHE A 88 -4.02 6.36 -8.80
N ASN A 89 -4.02 5.74 -9.99
CA ASN A 89 -4.26 6.47 -11.24
C ASN A 89 -5.67 7.06 -11.31
N ILE A 90 -6.69 6.33 -10.84
CA ILE A 90 -8.07 6.85 -10.71
C ILE A 90 -8.13 8.06 -9.77
N LEU A 91 -7.30 8.08 -8.73
CA LEU A 91 -7.16 9.19 -7.79
C LEU A 91 -6.23 10.32 -8.29
N ASN A 92 -5.83 10.31 -9.58
CA ASN A 92 -4.88 11.26 -10.18
C ASN A 92 -3.52 11.29 -9.47
N ALA A 93 -3.07 10.17 -8.94
CA ALA A 93 -1.82 10.04 -8.20
C ALA A 93 -1.00 8.83 -8.67
N MET A 94 -0.75 8.76 -9.98
CA MET A 94 0.11 7.73 -10.56
C MET A 94 1.46 7.69 -9.82
N PRO A 95 1.82 6.56 -9.19
CA PRO A 95 3.10 6.46 -8.50
C PRO A 95 4.28 6.60 -9.46
N VAL A 96 5.22 7.47 -9.13
CA VAL A 96 6.51 7.62 -9.83
C VAL A 96 7.63 6.99 -9.00
N SER A 97 8.77 6.64 -9.59
CA SER A 97 9.85 5.90 -8.92
C SER A 97 9.34 4.62 -8.26
N LEU A 98 8.60 3.82 -9.02
CA LEU A 98 7.99 2.58 -8.55
C LEU A 98 8.98 1.41 -8.65
N PHE A 99 9.04 0.60 -7.58
CA PHE A 99 9.76 -0.67 -7.53
C PHE A 99 8.79 -1.80 -7.17
N ASP A 100 8.60 -2.76 -8.08
CA ASP A 100 7.75 -3.92 -7.84
C ASP A 100 8.60 -5.14 -7.46
N THR A 101 8.44 -5.62 -6.23
CA THR A 101 9.19 -6.76 -5.71
C THR A 101 8.85 -8.08 -6.41
N GLN A 102 7.66 -8.22 -7.01
CA GLN A 102 7.31 -9.41 -7.81
C GLN A 102 8.11 -9.42 -9.12
N VAL A 103 8.23 -8.27 -9.79
CA VAL A 103 9.02 -8.12 -11.01
C VAL A 103 10.52 -8.34 -10.73
N ALA A 104 11.01 -7.76 -9.63
CA ALA A 104 12.40 -7.97 -9.20
C ALA A 104 12.68 -9.45 -8.86
N ALA A 105 11.76 -10.12 -8.18
CA ALA A 105 11.86 -11.55 -7.87
C ALA A 105 11.85 -12.43 -9.14
N MET A 106 11.05 -12.07 -10.14
CA MET A 106 11.08 -12.76 -11.45
C MET A 106 12.47 -12.64 -12.09
N ALA A 107 13.04 -11.45 -12.11
CA ALA A 107 14.39 -11.23 -12.65
C ALA A 107 15.48 -11.98 -11.84
N ALA A 108 15.25 -12.19 -10.55
CA ALA A 108 16.13 -12.94 -9.66
C ALA A 108 15.93 -14.48 -9.70
N GLY A 109 15.02 -14.99 -10.55
CA GLY A 109 14.81 -16.42 -10.75
C GLY A 109 13.82 -17.09 -9.78
N TYR A 110 12.99 -16.32 -9.07
CA TYR A 110 11.95 -16.86 -8.16
C TYR A 110 10.63 -17.25 -8.86
N GLY A 111 10.57 -17.14 -10.20
CA GLY A 111 9.38 -17.43 -11.00
C GLY A 111 8.61 -16.17 -11.40
N GLU A 112 7.67 -16.31 -12.35
CA GLU A 112 7.03 -15.18 -13.03
C GLU A 112 6.04 -14.39 -12.14
N GLN A 113 5.39 -15.05 -11.19
CA GLN A 113 4.31 -14.46 -10.38
C GLN A 113 4.35 -14.99 -8.94
N ILE A 114 5.52 -14.89 -8.29
CA ILE A 114 5.63 -15.34 -6.90
C ILE A 114 4.71 -14.50 -6.00
N ALA A 115 3.93 -15.17 -5.15
CA ALA A 115 3.10 -14.50 -4.16
C ALA A 115 3.97 -13.89 -3.05
N TYR A 116 3.53 -12.79 -2.44
CA TYR A 116 4.26 -12.07 -1.41
C TYR A 116 4.70 -12.95 -0.23
N ASP A 117 3.78 -13.76 0.30
CA ASP A 117 4.06 -14.68 1.40
C ASP A 117 5.09 -15.76 1.02
N ALA A 118 5.03 -16.25 -0.21
CA ALA A 118 6.02 -17.21 -0.70
C ALA A 118 7.40 -16.56 -0.87
N LEU A 119 7.47 -15.32 -1.35
CA LEU A 119 8.71 -14.57 -1.47
C LEU A 119 9.32 -14.31 -0.08
N VAL A 120 8.53 -13.82 0.88
CA VAL A 120 8.98 -13.58 2.27
C VAL A 120 9.51 -14.88 2.89
N ARG A 121 8.75 -16.00 2.77
CA ARG A 121 9.20 -17.29 3.28
C ARG A 121 10.50 -17.77 2.65
N ASN A 122 10.63 -17.61 1.32
CA ASN A 122 11.83 -18.06 0.61
C ASN A 122 13.07 -17.24 0.98
N MET A 123 12.93 -15.93 1.10
CA MET A 123 14.05 -15.02 1.36
C MET A 123 14.38 -14.88 2.85
N LEU A 124 13.35 -14.73 3.70
CA LEU A 124 13.52 -14.35 5.10
C LEU A 124 13.28 -15.52 6.06
N LYS A 125 12.72 -16.64 5.58
CA LYS A 125 12.31 -17.80 6.40
C LYS A 125 11.26 -17.45 7.46
N ILE A 126 10.39 -16.48 7.14
CA ILE A 126 9.29 -16.01 7.98
C ILE A 126 7.98 -16.51 7.40
N GLU A 127 7.09 -17.05 8.23
CA GLU A 127 5.71 -17.36 7.88
C GLU A 127 4.82 -16.16 8.22
N LEU A 128 4.05 -15.69 7.23
CA LEU A 128 3.09 -14.61 7.43
C LEU A 128 1.74 -15.16 7.88
N ASP A 129 1.09 -14.45 8.81
CA ASP A 129 -0.30 -14.74 9.19
C ASP A 129 -1.23 -14.34 8.02
N LYS A 130 -2.14 -15.26 7.66
CA LYS A 130 -3.13 -15.08 6.58
C LYS A 130 -4.56 -15.02 7.10
N SER A 131 -4.77 -14.86 8.38
CA SER A 131 -6.10 -14.87 9.01
C SER A 131 -7.03 -13.79 8.48
N SER A 132 -6.48 -12.65 8.04
CA SER A 132 -7.23 -11.51 7.51
C SER A 132 -7.58 -11.59 6.01
N ARG A 133 -7.19 -12.66 5.29
CA ARG A 133 -7.33 -12.77 3.83
C ARG A 133 -8.77 -12.65 3.30
N PHE A 134 -9.77 -12.94 4.13
CA PHE A 134 -11.19 -12.90 3.77
C PHE A 134 -11.96 -11.80 4.53
N THR A 135 -11.27 -10.77 4.96
CA THR A 135 -11.88 -9.63 5.66
C THR A 135 -12.75 -8.81 4.70
N ASP A 136 -13.93 -8.42 5.15
CA ASP A 136 -14.73 -7.39 4.49
C ASP A 136 -14.10 -6.01 4.76
N TRP A 137 -13.25 -5.58 3.86
CA TRP A 137 -12.49 -4.34 3.99
C TRP A 137 -13.34 -3.07 3.92
N ALA A 138 -14.59 -3.16 3.44
CA ALA A 138 -15.51 -2.02 3.44
C ALA A 138 -16.25 -1.84 4.76
N ARG A 139 -16.23 -2.86 5.64
CA ARG A 139 -16.91 -2.82 6.94
C ARG A 139 -16.19 -1.90 7.91
N ARG A 140 -16.97 -1.16 8.71
CA ARG A 140 -16.46 -0.38 9.84
C ARG A 140 -17.25 -0.69 11.12
N PRO A 141 -16.59 -0.74 12.30
CA PRO A 141 -15.13 -0.62 12.47
C PRO A 141 -14.41 -1.83 11.86
N LEU A 142 -13.13 -1.65 11.53
CA LEU A 142 -12.23 -2.75 11.16
C LEU A 142 -12.09 -3.70 12.36
N THR A 143 -12.25 -4.99 12.15
CA THR A 143 -12.21 -6.04 13.20
C THR A 143 -10.93 -6.84 13.09
#